data_a31a61ccfbe678b669296ce103a0533d
#
_entry.id   a31a61ccfbe678b669296ce103a0533d
#
_cell.length_a   1.000
_cell.length_b   1.000
_cell.length_c   1.000
_cell.angle_alpha   90.00
_cell.angle_beta   90.00
_cell.angle_gamma   90.00
#
_symmetry.space_group_name_H-M   'P 1'
#
loop_
_entity.id
_entity.type
_entity.pdbx_description
1 polymer ?
#
loop_
_entity_poly.entity_id
_entity_poly.type
_entity_poly.pdbx_seq_one_letter_code
_entity_poly.pdbx_strand_id
1 'polypeptide(L)'
;MKRIAVAGLVLAAAGFAGCVSQSDTQTGGVKDSSLADARRRAEVHTSLAGEYYQRGAIGVALQETRAALKDDSNYVPAYNMQGLILMELREDAGAKESFERAIRLDPNNAEVMNNYGWFLCTRNEAARGIDLLTRAANDPLYPTPEKSYLSAGLCMRRASNLAEAERYFRRAISLRPDLIGALYNLAEVTYERGEAKDAEAFLNRYMRVSQPTLESLTLGVKIARLNGDRASEESFMQQLRRRFPDATQTKELEGGTKP
;
A
#
# COMPACT_ATOMS: atom_id res chain seq x y z
N MET A 1 -36.74 73.96 51.55
CA MET A 1 -37.18 75.16 50.79
C MET A 1 -37.06 74.87 49.26
N LYS A 2 -38.09 75.25 48.58
CA LYS A 2 -38.28 75.34 47.10
C LYS A 2 -38.60 74.03 46.37
N ARG A 3 -39.91 73.99 46.10
CA ARG A 3 -40.61 73.26 45.04
C ARG A 3 -40.19 73.74 43.66
N ILE A 4 -40.14 72.94 42.65
CA ILE A 4 -40.61 73.28 41.29
C ILE A 4 -41.05 72.01 40.61
N ALA A 5 -42.27 71.96 40.19
CA ALA A 5 -42.92 71.02 39.28
C ALA A 5 -42.76 71.49 37.84
N VAL A 6 -42.58 70.62 36.87
CA VAL A 6 -42.90 70.81 35.44
C VAL A 6 -43.14 69.43 34.84
N ALA A 7 -44.37 69.14 34.57
CA ALA A 7 -45.10 69.12 33.29
C ALA A 7 -44.61 68.10 32.28
N GLY A 8 -45.51 67.15 31.97
CA GLY A 8 -45.41 66.05 31.05
C GLY A 8 -45.32 66.47 29.54
N LEU A 9 -44.79 65.55 28.81
CA LEU A 9 -45.00 65.49 27.37
C LEU A 9 -45.20 64.05 26.95
N VAL A 10 -46.42 63.74 26.57
CA VAL A 10 -46.75 62.45 25.93
C VAL A 10 -46.36 62.59 24.46
N LEU A 11 -45.41 61.73 23.99
CA LEU A 11 -45.13 61.55 22.57
C LEU A 11 -45.47 60.13 22.20
N ALA A 12 -46.54 59.97 21.43
CA ALA A 12 -46.91 58.74 20.78
C ALA A 12 -45.91 58.48 19.65
N ALA A 13 -45.16 57.35 19.75
CA ALA A 13 -44.34 56.84 18.68
C ALA A 13 -45.05 55.63 18.04
N ALA A 14 -45.46 55.84 16.80
CA ALA A 14 -46.07 54.83 15.92
C ALA A 14 -45.10 53.63 15.73
N GLY A 15 -45.61 52.43 15.96
CA GLY A 15 -44.90 51.20 15.68
C GLY A 15 -44.72 50.98 14.17
N PHE A 16 -43.49 50.96 13.70
CA PHE A 16 -43.11 50.34 12.44
C PHE A 16 -42.84 48.84 12.73
N ALA A 17 -43.81 47.99 12.44
CA ALA A 17 -43.58 46.55 12.31
C ALA A 17 -42.74 46.31 11.04
N GLY A 18 -41.44 46.34 11.18
CA GLY A 18 -40.51 45.84 10.18
C GLY A 18 -40.54 44.32 10.18
N CYS A 19 -41.17 43.72 9.18
CA CYS A 19 -40.94 42.32 8.84
C CYS A 19 -39.45 42.14 8.49
N VAL A 20 -38.67 41.65 9.42
CA VAL A 20 -37.34 41.12 9.11
C VAL A 20 -37.60 39.81 8.41
N SER A 21 -37.50 39.79 7.09
CA SER A 21 -37.34 38.56 6.34
C SER A 21 -36.06 37.89 6.79
N GLN A 22 -36.18 36.88 7.61
CA GLN A 22 -35.10 35.91 7.86
C GLN A 22 -34.87 35.18 6.56
N SER A 23 -33.98 35.71 5.72
CA SER A 23 -33.49 35.05 4.54
C SER A 23 -32.70 33.80 4.98
N ASP A 24 -33.16 32.68 4.49
CA ASP A 24 -32.61 31.33 4.59
C ASP A 24 -31.10 31.26 4.35
N THR A 25 -30.31 31.35 5.42
CA THR A 25 -28.88 31.04 5.41
C THR A 25 -28.60 29.66 6.06
N GLN A 26 -29.65 28.87 6.34
CA GLN A 26 -29.48 27.57 7.05
C GLN A 26 -29.38 26.36 6.14
N THR A 27 -29.54 26.47 4.83
CA THR A 27 -29.46 25.29 3.94
C THR A 27 -28.03 24.85 3.62
N GLY A 28 -27.05 25.72 3.72
CA GLY A 28 -25.63 25.41 3.51
C GLY A 28 -25.06 24.54 4.64
N GLY A 29 -25.28 24.95 5.88
CA GLY A 29 -24.70 24.25 7.03
C GLY A 29 -25.25 22.83 7.27
N VAL A 30 -26.53 22.57 6.96
CA VAL A 30 -27.13 21.22 7.10
C VAL A 30 -26.65 20.27 6.01
N LYS A 31 -26.47 20.75 4.78
CA LYS A 31 -25.91 19.93 3.68
C LYS A 31 -24.44 19.60 3.94
N ASP A 32 -23.63 20.54 4.43
CA ASP A 32 -22.22 20.30 4.73
C ASP A 32 -22.05 19.31 5.89
N SER A 33 -22.89 19.36 6.94
CA SER A 33 -22.86 18.38 8.01
C SER A 33 -23.24 16.98 7.53
N SER A 34 -24.26 16.85 6.68
CA SER A 34 -24.69 15.55 6.15
C SER A 34 -23.66 14.91 5.23
N LEU A 35 -22.96 15.69 4.41
CA LEU A 35 -21.85 15.20 3.56
C LEU A 35 -20.64 14.79 4.40
N ALA A 36 -20.30 15.56 5.45
CA ALA A 36 -19.23 15.22 6.37
C ALA A 36 -19.54 13.91 7.13
N ASP A 37 -20.79 13.70 7.53
CA ASP A 37 -21.22 12.45 8.18
C ASP A 37 -21.21 11.26 7.23
N ALA A 38 -21.62 11.43 5.97
CA ALA A 38 -21.53 10.40 4.93
C ALA A 38 -20.06 10.01 4.69
N ARG A 39 -19.17 10.99 4.56
CA ARG A 39 -17.74 10.77 4.42
C ARG A 39 -17.15 10.00 5.59
N ARG A 40 -17.51 10.37 6.81
CA ARG A 40 -17.04 9.67 8.02
C ARG A 40 -17.50 8.22 8.07
N ARG A 41 -18.75 7.92 7.67
CA ARG A 41 -19.21 6.52 7.56
C ARG A 41 -18.43 5.75 6.50
N ALA A 42 -18.20 6.36 5.33
CA ALA A 42 -17.38 5.74 4.29
C ALA A 42 -15.96 5.44 4.77
N GLU A 43 -15.35 6.31 5.56
CA GLU A 43 -14.05 6.10 6.19
C GLU A 43 -14.07 4.90 7.14
N VAL A 44 -15.08 4.80 8.02
CA VAL A 44 -15.23 3.68 8.96
C VAL A 44 -15.38 2.36 8.22
N HIS A 45 -16.28 2.29 7.22
CA HIS A 45 -16.47 1.09 6.41
C HIS A 45 -15.20 0.71 5.65
N THR A 46 -14.45 1.68 5.11
CA THR A 46 -13.19 1.39 4.42
C THR A 46 -12.12 0.85 5.37
N SER A 47 -12.05 1.39 6.59
CA SER A 47 -11.14 0.89 7.62
C SER A 47 -11.47 -0.54 8.02
N LEU A 48 -12.77 -0.85 8.22
CA LEU A 48 -13.25 -2.22 8.48
C LEU A 48 -12.91 -3.17 7.31
N ALA A 49 -13.10 -2.70 6.06
CA ALA A 49 -12.71 -3.48 4.89
C ALA A 49 -11.23 -3.86 4.92
N GLY A 50 -10.36 -2.91 5.28
CA GLY A 50 -8.92 -3.16 5.44
C GLY A 50 -8.62 -4.21 6.50
N GLU A 51 -9.27 -4.15 7.66
CA GLU A 51 -9.09 -5.14 8.72
C GLU A 51 -9.57 -6.54 8.31
N TYR A 52 -10.75 -6.64 7.68
CA TYR A 52 -11.26 -7.92 7.19
C TYR A 52 -10.39 -8.50 6.07
N TYR A 53 -9.87 -7.65 5.19
CA TYR A 53 -8.93 -8.07 4.15
C TYR A 53 -7.66 -8.68 4.76
N GLN A 54 -7.06 -8.02 5.76
CA GLN A 54 -5.88 -8.54 6.46
C GLN A 54 -6.11 -9.87 7.17
N ARG A 55 -7.35 -10.13 7.63
CA ARG A 55 -7.76 -11.39 8.26
C ARG A 55 -8.16 -12.46 7.25
N GLY A 56 -8.09 -12.18 5.94
CA GLY A 56 -8.52 -13.11 4.89
C GLY A 56 -10.03 -13.25 4.72
N ALA A 57 -10.83 -12.42 5.41
CA ALA A 57 -12.30 -12.41 5.30
C ALA A 57 -12.73 -11.58 4.06
N ILE A 58 -12.28 -12.00 2.88
CA ILE A 58 -12.33 -11.22 1.63
C ILE A 58 -13.76 -10.85 1.23
N GLY A 59 -14.73 -11.76 1.40
CA GLY A 59 -16.14 -11.49 1.09
C GLY A 59 -16.75 -10.39 1.97
N VAL A 60 -16.39 -10.37 3.27
CA VAL A 60 -16.83 -9.31 4.20
C VAL A 60 -16.15 -7.98 3.84
N ALA A 61 -14.85 -8.00 3.55
CA ALA A 61 -14.13 -6.82 3.11
C ALA A 61 -14.78 -6.17 1.87
N LEU A 62 -15.23 -6.99 0.90
CA LEU A 62 -15.92 -6.49 -0.28
C LEU A 62 -17.29 -5.86 0.06
N GLN A 63 -18.02 -6.42 1.02
CA GLN A 63 -19.30 -5.85 1.48
C GLN A 63 -19.07 -4.48 2.14
N GLU A 64 -18.05 -4.35 2.97
CA GLU A 64 -17.68 -3.10 3.63
C GLU A 64 -17.29 -2.02 2.62
N THR A 65 -16.52 -2.35 1.57
CA THR A 65 -16.21 -1.35 0.53
C THR A 65 -17.46 -0.89 -0.23
N ARG A 66 -18.42 -1.78 -0.47
CA ARG A 66 -19.72 -1.41 -1.08
C ARG A 66 -20.53 -0.50 -0.18
N ALA A 67 -20.53 -0.75 1.14
CA ALA A 67 -21.17 0.13 2.11
C ALA A 67 -20.52 1.52 2.12
N ALA A 68 -19.18 1.58 2.13
CA ALA A 68 -18.44 2.84 2.03
C ALA A 68 -18.83 3.65 0.78
N LEU A 69 -18.89 3.01 -0.39
CA LEU A 69 -19.24 3.65 -1.66
C LEU A 69 -20.73 4.02 -1.78
N LYS A 70 -21.60 3.38 -1.00
CA LYS A 70 -22.99 3.79 -0.85
C LYS A 70 -23.13 5.06 -0.02
N ASP A 71 -22.30 5.22 1.03
CA ASP A 71 -22.28 6.41 1.86
C ASP A 71 -21.62 7.61 1.12
N ASP A 72 -20.45 7.39 0.51
CA ASP A 72 -19.75 8.39 -0.32
C ASP A 72 -19.24 7.75 -1.63
N SER A 73 -19.97 7.97 -2.71
CA SER A 73 -19.65 7.45 -4.05
C SER A 73 -18.39 8.04 -4.70
N ASN A 74 -17.73 9.01 -4.05
CA ASN A 74 -16.48 9.61 -4.50
C ASN A 74 -15.33 9.34 -3.51
N TYR A 75 -15.50 8.41 -2.56
CA TYR A 75 -14.48 8.11 -1.58
C TYR A 75 -13.32 7.29 -2.18
N VAL A 76 -12.24 7.96 -2.54
CA VAL A 76 -11.06 7.38 -3.20
C VAL A 76 -10.47 6.17 -2.45
N PRO A 77 -10.29 6.20 -1.12
CA PRO A 77 -9.76 5.03 -0.40
C PRO A 77 -10.63 3.78 -0.51
N ALA A 78 -11.96 3.91 -0.61
CA ALA A 78 -12.84 2.75 -0.80
C ALA A 78 -12.66 2.11 -2.18
N TYR A 79 -12.51 2.89 -3.24
CA TYR A 79 -12.18 2.36 -4.57
C TYR A 79 -10.80 1.69 -4.59
N ASN A 80 -9.80 2.28 -3.93
CA ASN A 80 -8.48 1.67 -3.81
C ASN A 80 -8.55 0.30 -3.10
N MET A 81 -9.25 0.23 -1.97
CA MET A 81 -9.46 -1.01 -1.23
C MET A 81 -10.27 -2.03 -2.04
N GLN A 82 -11.32 -1.60 -2.73
CA GLN A 82 -12.11 -2.46 -3.61
C GLN A 82 -11.26 -3.05 -4.73
N GLY A 83 -10.38 -2.25 -5.33
CA GLY A 83 -9.43 -2.69 -6.35
C GLY A 83 -8.49 -3.80 -5.83
N LEU A 84 -7.95 -3.65 -4.61
CA LEU A 84 -7.12 -4.67 -3.98
C LEU A 84 -7.89 -5.97 -3.69
N ILE A 85 -9.12 -5.85 -3.16
CA ILE A 85 -9.97 -6.99 -2.87
C ILE A 85 -10.34 -7.76 -4.14
N LEU A 86 -10.74 -7.06 -5.20
CA LEU A 86 -11.11 -7.68 -6.47
C LEU A 86 -9.90 -8.30 -7.19
N MET A 87 -8.71 -7.70 -7.04
CA MET A 87 -7.47 -8.30 -7.50
C MET A 87 -7.18 -9.64 -6.80
N GLU A 88 -7.40 -9.74 -5.50
CA GLU A 88 -7.26 -10.98 -4.72
C GLU A 88 -8.28 -12.05 -5.16
N LEU A 89 -9.52 -11.64 -5.43
CA LEU A 89 -10.58 -12.50 -5.97
C LEU A 89 -10.38 -12.89 -7.45
N ARG A 90 -9.34 -12.36 -8.11
CA ARG A 90 -9.06 -12.52 -9.54
C ARG A 90 -10.17 -11.97 -10.45
N GLU A 91 -10.93 -11.02 -9.94
CA GLU A 91 -11.92 -10.26 -10.70
C GLU A 91 -11.25 -9.05 -11.37
N ASP A 92 -10.38 -9.33 -12.34
CA ASP A 92 -9.46 -8.35 -12.94
C ASP A 92 -10.15 -7.14 -13.56
N ALA A 93 -11.30 -7.33 -14.22
CA ALA A 93 -12.07 -6.24 -14.82
C ALA A 93 -12.58 -5.27 -13.76
N GLY A 94 -13.16 -5.78 -12.68
CA GLY A 94 -13.65 -4.97 -11.56
C GLY A 94 -12.51 -4.29 -10.79
N ALA A 95 -11.38 -4.99 -10.60
CA ALA A 95 -10.20 -4.40 -9.98
C ALA A 95 -9.69 -3.20 -10.79
N LYS A 96 -9.55 -3.36 -12.11
CA LYS A 96 -9.14 -2.29 -13.02
C LYS A 96 -10.08 -1.09 -12.97
N GLU A 97 -11.39 -1.33 -13.07
CA GLU A 97 -12.41 -0.28 -13.01
C GLU A 97 -12.33 0.51 -11.69
N SER A 98 -12.17 -0.19 -10.56
CA SER A 98 -12.05 0.43 -9.24
C SER A 98 -10.80 1.31 -9.14
N PHE A 99 -9.63 0.81 -9.55
CA PHE A 99 -8.40 1.60 -9.57
C PHE A 99 -8.48 2.79 -10.53
N GLU A 100 -9.04 2.60 -11.72
CA GLU A 100 -9.22 3.69 -12.68
C GLU A 100 -10.21 4.75 -12.15
N ARG A 101 -11.25 4.35 -11.44
CA ARG A 101 -12.15 5.29 -10.78
C ARG A 101 -11.43 6.09 -9.69
N ALA A 102 -10.62 5.42 -8.87
CA ALA A 102 -9.80 6.09 -7.85
C ALA A 102 -8.85 7.13 -8.46
N ILE A 103 -8.12 6.77 -9.53
CA ILE A 103 -7.21 7.70 -10.25
C ILE A 103 -7.97 8.85 -10.91
N ARG A 104 -9.17 8.62 -11.46
CA ARG A 104 -9.98 9.74 -12.01
C ARG A 104 -10.44 10.70 -10.95
N LEU A 105 -10.72 10.24 -9.73
CA LEU A 105 -11.15 11.09 -8.60
C LEU A 105 -9.98 11.86 -7.98
N ASP A 106 -8.82 11.20 -7.88
CA ASP A 106 -7.59 11.80 -7.34
C ASP A 106 -6.36 11.32 -8.15
N PRO A 107 -6.01 12.06 -9.23
CA PRO A 107 -4.94 11.68 -10.15
C PRO A 107 -3.54 11.68 -9.54
N ASN A 108 -3.37 12.29 -8.37
CA ASN A 108 -2.08 12.40 -7.68
C ASN A 108 -2.00 11.55 -6.42
N ASN A 109 -2.95 10.65 -6.20
CA ASN A 109 -2.93 9.77 -5.05
C ASN A 109 -1.83 8.71 -5.18
N ALA A 110 -0.74 8.90 -4.47
CA ALA A 110 0.44 8.03 -4.55
C ALA A 110 0.15 6.59 -4.10
N GLU A 111 -0.75 6.39 -3.12
CA GLU A 111 -1.13 5.06 -2.66
C GLU A 111 -1.91 4.31 -3.75
N VAL A 112 -2.88 4.98 -4.39
CA VAL A 112 -3.63 4.42 -5.53
C VAL A 112 -2.69 4.11 -6.69
N MET A 113 -1.76 5.03 -7.02
CA MET A 113 -0.77 4.81 -8.06
C MET A 113 0.10 3.58 -7.77
N ASN A 114 0.55 3.41 -6.52
CA ASN A 114 1.32 2.23 -6.11
C ASN A 114 0.52 0.94 -6.31
N ASN A 115 -0.70 0.88 -5.82
CA ASN A 115 -1.52 -0.31 -5.86
C ASN A 115 -1.98 -0.66 -7.29
N TYR A 116 -2.41 0.35 -8.04
CA TYR A 116 -2.77 0.16 -9.45
C TYR A 116 -1.55 -0.19 -10.32
N GLY A 117 -0.41 0.45 -10.08
CA GLY A 117 0.84 0.13 -10.76
C GLY A 117 1.25 -1.32 -10.54
N TRP A 118 1.17 -1.82 -9.31
CA TRP A 118 1.41 -3.23 -9.02
C TRP A 118 0.39 -4.15 -9.72
N PHE A 119 -0.90 -3.83 -9.67
CA PHE A 119 -1.92 -4.57 -10.40
C PHE A 119 -1.58 -4.70 -11.88
N LEU A 120 -1.25 -3.60 -12.57
CA LEU A 120 -0.86 -3.60 -13.98
C LEU A 120 0.36 -4.49 -14.25
N CYS A 121 1.38 -4.43 -13.39
CA CYS A 121 2.55 -5.30 -13.48
C CYS A 121 2.19 -6.78 -13.39
N THR A 122 1.23 -7.15 -12.55
CA THR A 122 0.78 -8.53 -12.42
C THR A 122 -0.07 -9.00 -13.61
N ARG A 123 -0.49 -8.09 -14.49
CA ARG A 123 -1.28 -8.35 -15.71
C ARG A 123 -0.49 -8.09 -17.01
N ASN A 124 0.84 -8.12 -16.93
CA ASN A 124 1.77 -7.93 -18.04
C ASN A 124 1.72 -6.52 -18.70
N GLU A 125 1.15 -5.54 -18.00
CA GLU A 125 1.16 -4.13 -18.39
C GLU A 125 2.34 -3.39 -17.73
N ALA A 126 3.55 -3.97 -17.79
CA ALA A 126 4.71 -3.50 -17.02
C ALA A 126 5.05 -2.02 -17.27
N ALA A 127 5.00 -1.55 -18.52
CA ALA A 127 5.34 -0.16 -18.85
C ALA A 127 4.43 0.86 -18.13
N ARG A 128 3.12 0.63 -18.15
CA ARG A 128 2.14 1.48 -17.43
C ARG A 128 2.28 1.34 -15.92
N GLY A 129 2.52 0.10 -15.46
CA GLY A 129 2.73 -0.17 -14.04
C GLY A 129 3.92 0.60 -13.47
N ILE A 130 5.07 0.56 -14.17
CA ILE A 130 6.30 1.27 -13.78
C ILE A 130 6.10 2.79 -13.79
N ASP A 131 5.37 3.34 -14.76
CA ASP A 131 5.06 4.78 -14.76
C ASP A 131 4.34 5.19 -13.47
N LEU A 132 3.28 4.49 -13.09
CA LEU A 132 2.54 4.78 -11.86
C LEU A 132 3.39 4.57 -10.61
N LEU A 133 4.14 3.47 -10.53
CA LEU A 133 5.00 3.17 -9.37
C LEU A 133 6.08 4.22 -9.17
N THR A 134 6.71 4.69 -10.26
CA THR A 134 7.76 5.72 -10.18
C THR A 134 7.18 7.09 -9.85
N ARG A 135 6.00 7.43 -10.36
CA ARG A 135 5.29 8.65 -9.97
C ARG A 135 4.94 8.63 -8.49
N ALA A 136 4.38 7.53 -7.99
CA ALA A 136 4.11 7.35 -6.56
C ALA A 136 5.38 7.50 -5.70
N ALA A 137 6.48 6.84 -6.12
CA ALA A 137 7.74 6.87 -5.38
C ALA A 137 8.42 8.25 -5.37
N ASN A 138 8.11 9.10 -6.34
CA ASN A 138 8.67 10.45 -6.47
C ASN A 138 7.77 11.53 -5.84
N ASP A 139 6.60 11.18 -5.33
CA ASP A 139 5.76 12.12 -4.60
C ASP A 139 6.39 12.42 -3.22
N PRO A 140 6.77 13.67 -2.95
CA PRO A 140 7.40 14.05 -1.69
C PRO A 140 6.49 13.90 -0.46
N LEU A 141 5.18 13.80 -0.67
CA LEU A 141 4.18 13.64 0.39
C LEU A 141 3.83 12.17 0.65
N TYR A 142 4.31 11.25 -0.19
CA TYR A 142 4.05 9.83 -0.01
C TYR A 142 4.87 9.26 1.14
N PRO A 143 4.25 8.74 2.21
CA PRO A 143 4.97 8.34 3.43
C PRO A 143 5.81 7.06 3.27
N THR A 144 5.57 6.27 2.22
CA THR A 144 6.22 4.96 2.03
C THR A 144 6.75 4.75 0.60
N PRO A 145 7.59 5.67 0.08
CA PRO A 145 8.11 5.58 -1.29
C PRO A 145 8.94 4.32 -1.54
N GLU A 146 9.56 3.75 -0.50
CA GLU A 146 10.29 2.49 -0.58
C GLU A 146 9.41 1.30 -1.00
N LYS A 147 8.11 1.33 -0.69
CA LYS A 147 7.16 0.30 -1.14
C LYS A 147 6.95 0.36 -2.65
N SER A 148 6.84 1.56 -3.22
CA SER A 148 6.69 1.71 -4.67
C SER A 148 7.95 1.29 -5.41
N TYR A 149 9.15 1.59 -4.87
CA TYR A 149 10.39 1.06 -5.45
C TYR A 149 10.49 -0.46 -5.33
N LEU A 150 10.04 -1.06 -4.21
CA LEU A 150 9.96 -2.51 -4.09
C LEU A 150 9.01 -3.10 -5.14
N SER A 151 7.81 -2.54 -5.31
CA SER A 151 6.84 -2.96 -6.32
C SER A 151 7.40 -2.82 -7.75
N ALA A 152 8.13 -1.74 -8.03
CA ALA A 152 8.80 -1.52 -9.32
C ALA A 152 9.90 -2.58 -9.58
N GLY A 153 10.69 -2.91 -8.57
CA GLY A 153 11.68 -3.98 -8.65
C GLY A 153 11.05 -5.34 -8.95
N LEU A 154 9.97 -5.68 -8.24
CA LEU A 154 9.21 -6.91 -8.49
C LEU A 154 8.60 -6.92 -9.89
N CYS A 155 8.10 -5.79 -10.37
CA CYS A 155 7.59 -5.62 -11.74
C CYS A 155 8.66 -5.94 -12.79
N MET A 156 9.84 -5.35 -12.65
CA MET A 156 10.96 -5.57 -13.58
C MET A 156 11.49 -7.00 -13.52
N ARG A 157 11.53 -7.60 -12.32
CA ARG A 157 11.91 -9.01 -12.17
C ARG A 157 10.93 -9.92 -12.93
N ARG A 158 9.61 -9.69 -12.82
CA ARG A 158 8.60 -10.43 -13.61
C ARG A 158 8.79 -10.25 -15.13
N ALA A 159 9.22 -9.08 -15.55
CA ALA A 159 9.56 -8.79 -16.95
C ALA A 159 10.96 -9.31 -17.35
N SER A 160 11.62 -10.11 -16.47
CA SER A 160 12.99 -10.64 -16.69
C SER A 160 14.07 -9.56 -16.91
N ASN A 161 13.79 -8.33 -16.51
CA ASN A 161 14.78 -7.24 -16.55
C ASN A 161 15.49 -7.13 -15.18
N LEU A 162 16.43 -8.05 -14.93
CA LEU A 162 17.11 -8.17 -13.64
C LEU A 162 17.92 -6.92 -13.29
N ALA A 163 18.53 -6.25 -14.28
CA ALA A 163 19.31 -5.04 -14.06
C ALA A 163 18.45 -3.88 -13.52
N GLU A 164 17.29 -3.63 -14.14
CA GLU A 164 16.37 -2.63 -13.65
C GLU A 164 15.72 -3.03 -12.31
N ALA A 165 15.41 -4.32 -12.14
CA ALA A 165 14.91 -4.84 -10.86
C ALA A 165 15.87 -4.54 -9.71
N GLU A 166 17.16 -4.83 -9.91
CA GLU A 166 18.21 -4.52 -8.93
C GLU A 166 18.27 -3.03 -8.62
N ARG A 167 18.23 -2.17 -9.63
CA ARG A 167 18.27 -0.71 -9.46
C ARG A 167 17.13 -0.22 -8.57
N TYR A 168 15.92 -0.71 -8.79
CA TYR A 168 14.76 -0.36 -7.97
C TYR A 168 14.86 -0.90 -6.55
N PHE A 169 15.29 -2.16 -6.35
CA PHE A 169 15.47 -2.71 -5.01
C PHE A 169 16.57 -1.98 -4.22
N ARG A 170 17.68 -1.63 -4.88
CA ARG A 170 18.73 -0.79 -4.25
C ARG A 170 18.18 0.57 -3.83
N ARG A 171 17.30 1.17 -4.64
CA ARG A 171 16.63 2.42 -4.28
C ARG A 171 15.70 2.23 -3.08
N ALA A 172 14.95 1.14 -3.03
CA ALA A 172 14.09 0.81 -1.89
C ALA A 172 14.89 0.70 -0.58
N ILE A 173 16.03 -0.04 -0.57
CA ILE A 173 16.86 -0.17 0.63
C ILE A 173 17.70 1.07 0.96
N SER A 174 17.85 2.02 0.04
CA SER A 174 18.47 3.32 0.36
C SER A 174 17.54 4.19 1.20
N LEU A 175 16.22 3.99 1.07
CA LEU A 175 15.19 4.67 1.87
C LEU A 175 14.87 3.92 3.16
N ARG A 176 14.81 2.59 3.06
CA ARG A 176 14.60 1.70 4.22
C ARG A 176 15.60 0.56 4.21
N PRO A 177 16.71 0.69 4.93
CA PRO A 177 17.84 -0.27 4.89
C PRO A 177 17.52 -1.70 5.35
N ASP A 178 16.45 -1.87 6.12
CA ASP A 178 15.95 -3.12 6.69
C ASP A 178 14.70 -3.67 5.97
N LEU A 179 14.37 -3.16 4.77
CA LEU A 179 13.22 -3.59 4.01
C LEU A 179 13.41 -5.05 3.55
N ILE A 180 12.83 -5.97 4.33
CA ILE A 180 12.98 -7.44 4.19
C ILE A 180 12.75 -7.90 2.75
N GLY A 181 11.64 -7.47 2.12
CA GLY A 181 11.32 -7.86 0.74
C GLY A 181 12.36 -7.40 -0.28
N ALA A 182 12.93 -6.21 -0.13
CA ALA A 182 13.95 -5.72 -1.05
C ALA A 182 15.30 -6.41 -0.84
N LEU A 183 15.69 -6.68 0.41
CA LEU A 183 16.93 -7.41 0.73
C LEU A 183 16.92 -8.83 0.16
N TYR A 184 15.81 -9.55 0.34
CA TYR A 184 15.66 -10.90 -0.20
C TYR A 184 15.70 -10.91 -1.73
N ASN A 185 14.93 -10.03 -2.37
CA ASN A 185 14.92 -9.94 -3.83
C ASN A 185 16.26 -9.46 -4.42
N LEU A 186 17.02 -8.62 -3.71
CA LEU A 186 18.39 -8.28 -4.12
C LEU A 186 19.30 -9.50 -4.09
N ALA A 187 19.23 -10.31 -3.03
CA ALA A 187 20.02 -11.54 -2.94
C ALA A 187 19.68 -12.50 -4.08
N GLU A 188 18.38 -12.65 -4.43
CA GLU A 188 17.97 -13.50 -5.54
C GLU A 188 18.45 -12.94 -6.90
N VAL A 189 18.21 -11.65 -7.16
CA VAL A 189 18.55 -11.02 -8.46
C VAL A 189 20.07 -11.02 -8.69
N THR A 190 20.86 -10.70 -7.67
CA THR A 190 22.32 -10.72 -7.79
C THR A 190 22.87 -12.16 -7.92
N TYR A 191 22.24 -13.15 -7.26
CA TYR A 191 22.54 -14.55 -7.48
C TYR A 191 22.23 -14.98 -8.94
N GLU A 192 21.04 -14.65 -9.45
CA GLU A 192 20.63 -14.95 -10.85
C GLU A 192 21.56 -14.31 -11.89
N ARG A 193 22.18 -13.17 -11.57
CA ARG A 193 23.20 -12.51 -12.39
C ARG A 193 24.61 -13.06 -12.24
N GLY A 194 24.81 -14.04 -11.33
CA GLY A 194 26.14 -14.62 -11.05
C GLY A 194 27.02 -13.76 -10.13
N GLU A 195 26.48 -12.71 -9.52
CA GLU A 195 27.19 -11.78 -8.62
C GLU A 195 27.21 -12.36 -7.18
N ALA A 196 27.90 -13.47 -7.01
CA ALA A 196 27.80 -14.30 -5.81
C ALA A 196 28.14 -13.56 -4.50
N LYS A 197 29.14 -12.66 -4.49
CA LYS A 197 29.53 -11.88 -3.29
C LYS A 197 28.47 -10.87 -2.90
N ASP A 198 27.86 -10.18 -3.87
CA ASP A 198 26.77 -9.24 -3.62
C ASP A 198 25.53 -9.99 -3.11
N ALA A 199 25.21 -11.13 -3.73
CA ALA A 199 24.11 -12.00 -3.29
C ALA A 199 24.28 -12.44 -1.82
N GLU A 200 25.49 -12.85 -1.44
CA GLU A 200 25.83 -13.21 -0.06
C GLU A 200 25.66 -12.00 0.89
N ALA A 201 26.16 -10.82 0.49
CA ALA A 201 26.05 -9.62 1.32
C ALA A 201 24.60 -9.24 1.59
N PHE A 202 23.71 -9.31 0.57
CA PHE A 202 22.29 -9.01 0.73
C PHE A 202 21.57 -10.09 1.54
N LEU A 203 21.86 -11.37 1.31
CA LEU A 203 21.30 -12.46 2.09
C LEU A 203 21.69 -12.35 3.58
N ASN A 204 22.92 -12.02 3.86
CA ASN A 204 23.40 -11.81 5.23
C ASN A 204 22.68 -10.62 5.91
N ARG A 205 22.39 -9.55 5.16
CA ARG A 205 21.58 -8.45 5.68
C ARG A 205 20.14 -8.89 5.96
N TYR A 206 19.53 -9.64 5.03
CA TYR A 206 18.19 -10.22 5.21
C TYR A 206 18.13 -11.10 6.49
N MET A 207 19.11 -12.00 6.68
CA MET A 207 19.15 -12.91 7.84
C MET A 207 19.32 -12.21 9.20
N ARG A 208 19.79 -10.95 9.21
CA ARG A 208 19.86 -10.15 10.44
C ARG A 208 18.51 -9.52 10.85
N VAL A 209 17.61 -9.32 9.91
CA VAL A 209 16.33 -8.61 10.13
C VAL A 209 15.10 -9.51 9.97
N SER A 210 15.31 -10.75 9.56
CA SER A 210 14.23 -11.75 9.36
C SER A 210 14.62 -13.10 9.88
N GLN A 211 13.63 -13.90 10.28
CA GLN A 211 13.86 -15.31 10.59
C GLN A 211 14.16 -16.08 9.29
N PRO A 212 15.09 -17.05 9.35
CA PRO A 212 15.38 -17.91 8.21
C PRO A 212 14.15 -18.69 7.76
N THR A 213 13.80 -18.62 6.48
CA THR A 213 12.77 -19.40 5.81
C THR A 213 13.39 -20.52 4.98
N LEU A 214 12.58 -21.46 4.50
CA LEU A 214 13.02 -22.50 3.58
C LEU A 214 13.69 -21.90 2.33
N GLU A 215 13.08 -20.87 1.76
CA GLU A 215 13.56 -20.20 0.55
C GLU A 215 14.90 -19.50 0.80
N SER A 216 15.02 -18.77 1.91
CA SER A 216 16.25 -18.03 2.23
C SER A 216 17.43 -18.95 2.55
N LEU A 217 17.18 -20.08 3.23
CA LEU A 217 18.22 -21.08 3.48
C LEU A 217 18.62 -21.81 2.19
N THR A 218 17.64 -22.13 1.34
CA THR A 218 17.88 -22.72 0.02
C THR A 218 18.73 -21.80 -0.86
N LEU A 219 18.39 -20.50 -0.88
CA LEU A 219 19.18 -19.48 -1.57
C LEU A 219 20.60 -19.39 -0.98
N GLY A 220 20.74 -19.48 0.35
CA GLY A 220 22.03 -19.48 1.03
C GLY A 220 22.93 -20.62 0.58
N VAL A 221 22.40 -21.85 0.46
CA VAL A 221 23.17 -23.00 -0.08
C VAL A 221 23.61 -22.72 -1.52
N LYS A 222 22.72 -22.22 -2.37
CA LYS A 222 23.03 -21.93 -3.77
C LYS A 222 24.11 -20.85 -3.92
N ILE A 223 24.03 -19.80 -3.12
CA ILE A 223 25.03 -18.71 -3.11
C ILE A 223 26.37 -19.24 -2.59
N ALA A 224 26.39 -20.01 -1.50
CA ALA A 224 27.61 -20.60 -0.94
C ALA A 224 28.30 -21.52 -1.96
N ARG A 225 27.55 -22.35 -2.68
CA ARG A 225 28.09 -23.16 -3.80
C ARG A 225 28.70 -22.33 -4.90
N LEU A 226 28.00 -21.23 -5.31
CA LEU A 226 28.50 -20.34 -6.34
C LEU A 226 29.79 -19.61 -5.91
N ASN A 227 29.93 -19.29 -4.60
CA ASN A 227 31.14 -18.71 -4.01
C ASN A 227 32.24 -19.75 -3.75
N GLY A 228 31.96 -21.07 -3.81
CA GLY A 228 32.89 -22.12 -3.41
C GLY A 228 33.09 -22.20 -1.87
N ASP A 229 32.21 -21.59 -1.09
CA ASP A 229 32.27 -21.56 0.38
C ASP A 229 31.56 -22.78 0.99
N ARG A 230 32.36 -23.85 1.17
CA ARG A 230 31.88 -25.10 1.75
C ARG A 230 31.40 -24.98 3.19
N ALA A 231 32.00 -24.06 3.96
CA ALA A 231 31.64 -23.89 5.36
C ALA A 231 30.23 -23.28 5.49
N SER A 232 29.97 -22.25 4.73
CA SER A 232 28.60 -21.64 4.65
C SER A 232 27.58 -22.61 4.04
N GLU A 233 27.94 -23.37 3.01
CA GLU A 233 27.08 -24.40 2.42
C GLU A 233 26.62 -25.42 3.48
N GLU A 234 27.60 -26.03 4.23
CA GLU A 234 27.28 -27.02 5.27
C GLU A 234 26.43 -26.40 6.39
N SER A 235 26.72 -25.15 6.79
CA SER A 235 25.93 -24.43 7.80
C SER A 235 24.47 -24.24 7.37
N PHE A 236 24.21 -23.81 6.13
CA PHE A 236 22.86 -23.67 5.60
C PHE A 236 22.16 -25.01 5.44
N MET A 237 22.87 -26.06 4.95
CA MET A 237 22.34 -27.41 4.85
C MET A 237 21.95 -27.98 6.20
N GLN A 238 22.75 -27.78 7.24
CA GLN A 238 22.42 -28.22 8.60
C GLN A 238 21.16 -27.51 9.13
N GLN A 239 20.99 -26.21 8.85
CA GLN A 239 19.77 -25.47 9.22
C GLN A 239 18.54 -26.00 8.47
N LEU A 240 18.65 -26.30 7.16
CA LEU A 240 17.58 -26.88 6.36
C LEU A 240 17.15 -28.25 6.94
N ARG A 241 18.09 -29.17 7.19
CA ARG A 241 17.80 -30.47 7.78
C ARG A 241 17.08 -30.37 9.13
N ARG A 242 17.50 -29.42 9.95
CA ARG A 242 16.92 -29.23 11.28
C ARG A 242 15.54 -28.61 11.28
N ARG A 243 15.31 -27.63 10.39
CA ARG A 243 14.06 -26.83 10.39
C ARG A 243 13.04 -27.34 9.40
N PHE A 244 13.48 -27.89 8.27
CA PHE A 244 12.67 -28.27 7.12
C PHE A 244 13.07 -29.66 6.57
N PRO A 245 13.09 -30.71 7.40
CA PRO A 245 13.63 -32.04 7.02
C PRO A 245 12.85 -32.70 5.86
N ASP A 246 11.54 -32.43 5.78
CA ASP A 246 10.67 -33.07 4.81
C ASP A 246 10.48 -32.24 3.53
N ALA A 247 11.05 -31.03 3.46
CA ALA A 247 10.91 -30.18 2.29
C ALA A 247 11.61 -30.79 1.06
N THR A 248 10.95 -30.72 -0.08
CA THR A 248 11.47 -31.21 -1.37
C THR A 248 12.81 -30.57 -1.69
N GLN A 249 12.91 -29.23 -1.50
CA GLN A 249 14.14 -28.46 -1.73
C GLN A 249 15.32 -28.96 -0.89
N THR A 250 15.09 -29.36 0.36
CA THR A 250 16.14 -29.93 1.22
C THR A 250 16.66 -31.23 0.63
N LYS A 251 15.77 -32.13 0.23
CA LYS A 251 16.13 -33.44 -0.38
C LYS A 251 16.82 -33.27 -1.73
N GLU A 252 16.37 -32.34 -2.57
CA GLU A 252 17.01 -32.04 -3.87
C GLU A 252 18.44 -31.51 -3.71
N LEU A 253 18.67 -30.64 -2.74
CA LEU A 253 19.98 -30.08 -2.44
C LEU A 253 20.93 -31.16 -1.90
N GLU A 254 20.44 -32.15 -1.15
CA GLU A 254 21.21 -33.32 -0.69
C GLU A 254 21.56 -34.25 -1.83
N GLY A 255 20.62 -34.50 -2.75
CA GLY A 255 20.83 -35.38 -3.90
C GLY A 255 21.84 -34.82 -4.92
N GLY A 256 21.97 -33.53 -5.01
CA GLY A 256 22.93 -32.84 -5.90
C GLY A 256 24.38 -32.80 -5.39
N THR A 257 24.64 -33.34 -4.19
CA THR A 257 25.99 -33.46 -3.59
C THR A 257 26.66 -34.79 -3.87
N LYS A 258 26.09 -35.67 -4.72
CA LYS A 258 26.83 -36.87 -5.16
C LYS A 258 27.98 -36.46 -6.10
N PRO A 259 29.25 -36.89 -5.77
CA PRO A 259 30.43 -36.60 -6.57
C PRO A 259 30.35 -37.19 -7.99
#